data_04c3ca5cc7baa0dd609250e4d8d00bb9
#
_entry.id   04c3ca5cc7baa0dd609250e4d8d00bb9
#
_cell.length_a   1.000
_cell.length_b   1.000
_cell.length_c   1.000
_cell.angle_alpha   90.00
_cell.angle_beta   90.00
_cell.angle_gamma   90.00
#
_symmetry.space_group_name_H-M   'P 1'
#
loop_
_entity.id
_entity.type
_entity.pdbx_description
1 polymer ?
#
loop_
_entity_poly.entity_id
_entity_poly.type
_entity_poly.pdbx_seq_one_letter_code
_entity_poly.pdbx_strand_id
1 'polypeptide(L)'
;MQNKDSVDIIERFFIAIETMKRDRVLGGLTPFCERYAIDRRNVYKLKEDKSRDIFQTGWLLYLVRDFGISADWLLTGSGDFYREKPHENRKRYKLAQ
;
A
#
# COMPACT_ATOMS: atom_id res chain seq x y z
N MET A 1 3.57 20.64 3.04
CA MET A 1 2.49 20.14 2.18
C MET A 1 3.07 19.37 1.00
N GLN A 2 2.48 18.22 0.67
CA GLN A 2 2.96 17.37 -0.41
C GLN A 2 2.70 18.02 -1.77
N ASN A 3 3.62 17.85 -2.73
CA ASN A 3 3.39 18.29 -4.09
C ASN A 3 2.50 17.28 -4.84
N LYS A 4 2.11 17.63 -6.06
CA LYS A 4 1.18 16.79 -6.84
C LYS A 4 1.71 15.38 -7.08
N ASP A 5 2.99 15.24 -7.40
CA ASP A 5 3.56 13.91 -7.65
C ASP A 5 3.53 13.04 -6.40
N SER A 6 3.84 13.62 -5.24
CA SER A 6 3.75 12.90 -3.97
C SER A 6 2.32 12.53 -3.64
N VAL A 7 1.37 13.44 -3.86
CA VAL A 7 -0.06 13.15 -3.63
C VAL A 7 -0.52 11.99 -4.52
N ASP A 8 -0.08 11.95 -5.78
CA ASP A 8 -0.44 10.87 -6.69
C ASP A 8 0.09 9.51 -6.19
N ILE A 9 1.30 9.48 -5.64
CA ILE A 9 1.86 8.27 -5.05
C ILE A 9 1.05 7.84 -3.82
N ILE A 10 0.70 8.80 -2.97
CA ILE A 10 -0.10 8.53 -1.77
C ILE A 10 -1.48 8.00 -2.17
N GLU A 11 -2.07 8.57 -3.22
CA GLU A 11 -3.34 8.09 -3.77
C GLU A 11 -3.23 6.63 -4.19
N ARG A 12 -2.16 6.27 -4.91
CA ARG A 12 -1.94 4.89 -5.33
C ARG A 12 -1.72 3.95 -4.15
N PHE A 13 -1.12 4.44 -3.07
CA PHE A 13 -1.01 3.64 -1.83
C PHE A 13 -2.39 3.21 -1.35
N PHE A 14 -3.34 4.15 -1.27
CA PHE A 14 -4.70 3.82 -0.81
C PHE A 14 -5.44 2.95 -1.81
N ILE A 15 -5.25 3.16 -3.11
CA ILE A 15 -5.82 2.29 -4.14
C ILE A 15 -5.28 0.87 -3.98
N ALA A 16 -3.99 0.73 -3.68
CA ALA A 16 -3.36 -0.57 -3.46
C ALA A 16 -4.01 -1.32 -2.29
N ILE A 17 -4.23 -0.63 -1.17
CA ILE A 17 -4.88 -1.23 -0.01
C ILE A 17 -6.28 -1.73 -0.36
N GLU A 18 -7.07 -0.93 -1.06
CA GLU A 18 -8.43 -1.31 -1.47
C GLU A 18 -8.42 -2.46 -2.48
N THR A 19 -7.46 -2.46 -3.40
CA THR A 19 -7.32 -3.53 -4.38
C THR A 19 -6.98 -4.85 -3.70
N MET A 20 -6.06 -4.83 -2.73
CA MET A 20 -5.70 -6.02 -1.97
C MET A 20 -6.87 -6.54 -1.14
N LYS A 21 -7.70 -5.64 -0.63
CA LYS A 21 -8.91 -6.02 0.10
C LYS A 21 -9.88 -6.75 -0.81
N ARG A 22 -10.12 -6.19 -2.00
CA ARG A 22 -10.97 -6.81 -3.01
C ARG A 22 -10.46 -8.19 -3.40
N ASP A 23 -9.15 -8.33 -3.55
CA ASP A 23 -8.50 -9.57 -3.99
C ASP A 23 -8.24 -10.54 -2.84
N ARG A 24 -8.64 -10.18 -1.62
CA ARG A 24 -8.49 -11.02 -0.41
C ARG A 24 -7.04 -11.33 -0.07
N VAL A 25 -6.14 -10.42 -0.43
CA VAL A 25 -4.73 -10.51 -0.06
C VAL A 25 -4.49 -9.92 1.32
N LEU A 26 -5.25 -8.86 1.64
CA LEU A 26 -5.17 -8.17 2.93
C LEU A 26 -6.56 -7.64 3.26
N GLY A 27 -6.90 -7.60 4.54
CA GLY A 27 -8.24 -7.22 5.00
C GLY A 27 -8.58 -5.74 4.92
N GLY A 28 -7.66 -4.90 4.48
CA GLY A 28 -7.89 -3.46 4.36
C GLY A 28 -6.87 -2.63 5.12
N LEU A 29 -7.19 -1.36 5.31
CA LEU A 29 -6.26 -0.41 5.92
C LEU A 29 -5.98 -0.69 7.40
N THR A 30 -7.00 -1.05 8.17
CA THR A 30 -6.82 -1.34 9.60
C THR A 30 -5.88 -2.53 9.83
N PRO A 31 -6.06 -3.70 9.17
CA PRO A 31 -5.09 -4.79 9.29
C PRO A 31 -3.68 -4.40 8.85
N PHE A 32 -3.56 -3.56 7.82
CA PHE A 32 -2.25 -3.08 7.40
C PHE A 32 -1.57 -2.30 8.52
N CYS A 33 -2.29 -1.38 9.13
CA CYS A 33 -1.75 -0.58 10.23
C CYS A 33 -1.36 -1.45 11.43
N GLU A 34 -2.19 -2.44 11.76
CA GLU A 34 -1.91 -3.34 12.88
C GLU A 34 -0.65 -4.16 12.61
N ARG A 35 -0.49 -4.65 11.38
CA ARG A 35 0.65 -5.49 11.02
C ARG A 35 1.99 -4.75 11.18
N TYR A 36 2.02 -3.45 10.87
CA TYR A 36 3.25 -2.67 10.87
C TYR A 36 3.35 -1.65 12.01
N ALA A 37 2.47 -1.76 13.00
CA ALA A 37 2.44 -0.86 14.15
C ALA A 37 2.37 0.61 13.74
N ILE A 38 1.52 0.91 12.77
CA ILE A 38 1.30 2.26 12.26
C ILE A 38 0.11 2.88 12.98
N ASP A 39 0.22 4.15 13.38
CA ASP A 39 -0.89 4.85 14.01
C ASP A 39 -2.04 5.01 13.02
N ARG A 40 -3.10 4.27 13.26
CA ARG A 40 -4.28 4.23 12.41
C ARG A 40 -4.91 5.61 12.21
N ARG A 41 -4.93 6.43 13.25
CA ARG A 41 -5.54 7.77 13.17
C ARG A 41 -4.82 8.64 12.15
N ASN A 42 -3.49 8.59 12.12
CA ASN A 42 -2.70 9.37 11.17
C ASN A 42 -2.96 8.92 9.73
N VAL A 43 -3.09 7.61 9.51
CA VAL A 43 -3.33 7.09 8.18
C VAL A 43 -4.71 7.48 7.68
N TYR A 44 -5.72 7.44 8.55
CA TYR A 44 -7.07 7.86 8.17
C TYR A 44 -7.15 9.37 7.91
N LYS A 45 -6.40 10.19 8.65
CA LYS A 45 -6.31 11.63 8.36
C LYS A 45 -5.70 11.86 6.98
N LEU A 46 -4.66 11.09 6.65
CA LEU A 46 -4.02 11.19 5.34
C LEU A 46 -4.97 10.75 4.23
N LYS A 47 -5.80 9.74 4.47
CA LYS A 47 -6.80 9.29 3.49
C LYS A 47 -7.77 10.41 3.15
N GLU A 48 -8.16 11.21 4.13
CA GLU A 48 -9.06 12.33 3.93
C GLU A 48 -8.37 13.51 3.24
N ASP A 49 -7.10 13.75 3.54
CA ASP A 49 -6.33 14.85 2.96
C ASP A 49 -4.92 14.36 2.64
N LYS A 50 -4.70 13.96 1.40
CA LYS A 50 -3.45 13.34 0.95
C LYS A 50 -2.29 14.32 0.80
N SER A 51 -2.54 15.61 1.05
CA SER A 51 -1.47 16.62 1.04
C SER A 51 -0.75 16.76 2.38
N ARG A 52 -1.20 16.05 3.43
CA ARG A 52 -0.56 16.10 4.74
C ARG A 52 0.83 15.48 4.71
N ASP A 53 1.74 16.02 5.49
CA ASP A 53 3.14 15.59 5.55
C ASP A 53 3.34 14.48 6.60
N ILE A 54 2.52 13.44 6.55
CA ILE A 54 2.58 12.31 7.49
C ILE A 54 2.80 10.96 6.82
N PHE A 55 2.86 10.92 5.49
CA PHE A 55 3.14 9.69 4.76
C PHE A 55 4.60 9.29 4.94
N GLN A 56 4.85 8.00 5.16
CA GLN A 56 6.20 7.48 5.30
C GLN A 56 6.54 6.55 4.13
N THR A 57 7.71 6.75 3.56
CA THR A 57 8.19 5.97 2.42
C THR A 57 8.21 4.47 2.70
N GLY A 58 8.49 4.09 3.95
CA GLY A 58 8.51 2.68 4.35
C GLY A 58 7.20 1.95 4.11
N TRP A 59 6.08 2.66 4.11
CA TRP A 59 4.80 2.02 3.83
C TRP A 59 4.74 1.46 2.40
N LEU A 60 5.40 2.13 1.46
CA LEU A 60 5.52 1.62 0.08
C LEU A 60 6.38 0.36 0.04
N LEU A 61 7.45 0.35 0.81
CA LEU A 61 8.31 -0.83 0.89
C LEU A 61 7.52 -2.06 1.35
N TYR A 62 6.65 -1.89 2.35
CA TYR A 62 5.83 -3.00 2.86
C TYR A 62 4.95 -3.59 1.76
N LEU A 63 4.35 -2.74 0.93
CA LEU A 63 3.51 -3.21 -0.18
C LEU A 63 4.31 -3.99 -1.21
N VAL A 64 5.49 -3.52 -1.54
CA VAL A 64 6.33 -4.17 -2.54
C VAL A 64 6.93 -5.47 -2.01
N ARG A 65 7.54 -5.39 -0.83
CA ARG A 65 8.27 -6.53 -0.25
C ARG A 65 7.34 -7.64 0.22
N ASP A 66 6.25 -7.28 0.91
CA ASP A 66 5.43 -8.27 1.61
C ASP A 66 4.19 -8.71 0.84
N PHE A 67 3.75 -7.92 -0.14
CA PHE A 67 2.52 -8.21 -0.87
C PHE A 67 2.73 -8.30 -2.39
N GLY A 68 3.94 -8.08 -2.86
CA GLY A 68 4.24 -8.24 -4.29
C GLY A 68 3.64 -7.18 -5.19
N ILE A 69 3.30 -6.01 -4.65
CA ILE A 69 2.82 -4.90 -5.46
C ILE A 69 3.99 -4.36 -6.27
N SER A 70 3.73 -3.99 -7.53
CA SER A 70 4.76 -3.44 -8.40
C SER A 70 5.21 -2.06 -7.91
N ALA A 71 6.52 -1.90 -7.72
CA ALA A 71 7.09 -0.59 -7.37
C ALA A 71 6.88 0.41 -8.51
N ASP A 72 7.00 -0.03 -9.76
CA ASP A 72 6.77 0.85 -10.90
C ASP A 72 5.34 1.38 -10.90
N TRP A 73 4.36 0.50 -10.64
CA TRP A 73 2.98 0.94 -10.59
C TRP A 73 2.75 1.94 -9.46
N LEU A 74 3.30 1.68 -8.28
CA LEU A 74 3.13 2.59 -7.13
C LEU A 74 3.72 3.96 -7.41
N LEU A 75 4.88 4.01 -8.03
CA LEU A 75 5.59 5.27 -8.24
C LEU A 75 5.14 6.02 -9.49
N THR A 76 4.79 5.32 -10.55
CA THR A 76 4.49 5.94 -11.85
C THR A 76 3.07 5.77 -12.33
N GLY A 77 2.35 4.80 -11.76
CA GLY A 77 1.00 4.48 -12.24
C GLY A 77 0.98 3.59 -13.48
N SER A 78 2.15 3.16 -13.96
CA SER A 78 2.26 2.37 -15.19
C SER A 78 2.58 0.92 -14.89
N GLY A 79 2.12 0.03 -15.78
CA GLY A 79 2.42 -1.39 -15.67
C GLY A 79 1.39 -2.14 -14.83
N ASP A 80 1.67 -3.41 -14.61
CA ASP A 80 0.78 -4.28 -13.84
C ASP A 80 0.83 -3.94 -12.36
N PHE A 81 -0.31 -4.06 -11.68
CA PHE A 81 -0.40 -3.79 -10.25
C PHE A 81 0.42 -4.76 -9.42
N TYR A 82 0.28 -6.07 -9.68
CA TYR A 82 1.08 -7.08 -8.99
C TYR A 82 2.27 -7.48 -9.85
N ARG A 83 3.43 -7.70 -9.20
CA ARG A 83 4.59 -8.29 -9.88
C ARG A 83 4.31 -9.72 -10.28
N GLU A 84 3.50 -10.42 -9.46
CA GLU A 84 3.09 -11.81 -9.69
C GLU A 84 1.61 -11.92 -9.39
N LYS A 85 0.98 -13.00 -9.83
CA LYS A 85 -0.44 -13.22 -9.55
C LYS A 85 -0.67 -13.40 -8.06
N PRO A 86 -1.73 -12.80 -7.48
CA PRO A 86 -1.95 -12.83 -6.04
C PRO A 86 -1.97 -14.21 -5.41
N HIS A 87 -2.53 -15.20 -6.08
CA HIS A 87 -2.62 -16.56 -5.53
C HIS A 87 -1.26 -17.22 -5.38
N GLU A 88 -0.29 -16.86 -6.20
CA GLU A 88 1.08 -17.34 -6.07
C GLU A 88 1.80 -16.66 -4.92
N ASN A 89 1.55 -15.38 -4.76
CA ASN A 89 2.16 -14.57 -3.70
C ASN A 89 1.67 -14.95 -2.31
N ARG A 90 0.43 -15.39 -2.19
CA ARG A 90 -0.13 -15.77 -0.90
C ARG A 90 0.68 -16.81 -0.16
N LYS A 91 1.10 -17.84 -0.85
CA LYS A 91 1.92 -18.91 -0.28
C LYS A 91 3.21 -18.33 0.28
N ARG A 92 3.85 -17.49 -0.51
CA ARG A 92 5.11 -16.87 -0.16
C ARG A 92 4.97 -16.02 1.09
N TYR A 93 3.92 -15.23 1.18
CA TYR A 93 3.71 -14.34 2.32
C TYR A 93 3.41 -15.10 3.61
N LYS A 94 2.68 -16.17 3.51
CA LYS A 94 2.43 -17.02 4.68
C LYS A 94 3.71 -17.58 5.24
N LEU A 95 4.63 -17.98 4.39
CA LEU A 95 5.92 -18.53 4.81
C LEU A 95 6.84 -17.44 5.38
N ALA A 96 6.71 -16.21 4.93
CA ALA A 96 7.55 -15.09 5.37
C ALA A 96 7.09 -14.53 6.72
N GLN A 97 5.91 -14.88 7.15
CA GLN A 97 5.36 -14.44 8.42
C GLN A 97 5.66 -15.44 9.51
#